data_897f0fc3c55caf3a77b5d94f5152d4f2
#
_entry.id   897f0fc3c55caf3a77b5d94f5152d4f2
#
_cell.length_a   1.000
_cell.length_b   1.000
_cell.length_c   1.000
_cell.angle_alpha   90.00
_cell.angle_beta   90.00
_cell.angle_gamma   90.00
#
_symmetry.space_group_name_H-M   'P 1'
#
loop_
_entity.id
_entity.type
_entity.pdbx_description
1 polymer ?
#
loop_
_entity_poly.entity_id
_entity_poly.type
_entity_poly.pdbx_seq_one_letter_code
_entity_poly.pdbx_strand_id
1 'polypeptide(L)'
;MKTSTSAAEARFIEWLGRIVFGHRTVILALFALVTAVMGYAAITGLRIDTKFTKQLPLQHEYMQTFVKHQAQFGGANRVLVALIARDGNMFTPEFFQALRTATDEVFFIRGVDRARVMSLFTPNVRYTEVVEDGIQAGNVIPADFQPTPEGLARVRENILKAGIVGRLVANDFSGAIVSATLQDEDPETGAPLDYIRVAKDLEHKIRDRLMGSAVQVNVQASTSPVEVHMIGFAKIVGDIAEGSLSVAMCAPRRTPMPKR
;
A
#
# COMPACT_ATOMS: atom_id res chain seq x y z
N MET A 1 -27.33 -13.20 -52.46
CA MET A 1 -26.57 -12.04 -53.00
C MET A 1 -25.15 -12.52 -53.28
N LYS A 2 -24.76 -12.75 -54.57
CA LYS A 2 -23.38 -13.04 -54.97
C LYS A 2 -22.67 -11.70 -55.11
N THR A 3 -21.78 -11.36 -54.19
CA THR A 3 -20.90 -10.21 -54.34
C THR A 3 -19.92 -10.49 -55.44
N SER A 4 -20.03 -9.79 -56.58
CA SER A 4 -19.06 -9.82 -57.66
C SER A 4 -17.77 -9.15 -57.19
N THR A 5 -16.83 -9.96 -56.74
CA THR A 5 -15.46 -9.49 -56.43
C THR A 5 -14.89 -8.91 -57.75
N SER A 6 -14.42 -7.68 -57.71
CA SER A 6 -13.85 -7.05 -58.91
C SER A 6 -12.61 -7.80 -59.39
N ALA A 7 -12.38 -7.82 -60.71
CA ALA A 7 -11.20 -8.50 -61.26
C ALA A 7 -9.86 -7.99 -60.70
N ALA A 8 -9.85 -6.77 -60.15
CA ALA A 8 -8.71 -6.18 -59.47
C ALA A 8 -8.49 -6.81 -58.09
N GLU A 9 -9.56 -7.08 -57.33
CA GLU A 9 -9.49 -7.73 -56.03
C GLU A 9 -9.02 -9.17 -56.13
N ALA A 10 -9.49 -9.91 -57.14
CA ALA A 10 -9.06 -11.28 -57.40
C ALA A 10 -7.55 -11.35 -57.70
N ARG A 11 -7.03 -10.44 -58.53
CA ARG A 11 -5.59 -10.34 -58.83
C ARG A 11 -4.75 -9.98 -57.62
N PHE A 12 -5.26 -9.10 -56.76
CA PHE A 12 -4.58 -8.72 -55.54
C PHE A 12 -4.50 -9.89 -54.57
N ILE A 13 -5.58 -10.64 -54.42
CA ILE A 13 -5.62 -11.83 -53.55
C ILE A 13 -4.67 -12.93 -54.06
N GLU A 14 -4.64 -13.19 -55.38
CA GLU A 14 -3.70 -14.15 -55.96
C GLU A 14 -2.24 -13.74 -55.80
N TRP A 15 -1.93 -12.45 -56.00
CA TRP A 15 -0.59 -11.91 -55.81
C TRP A 15 -0.15 -12.02 -54.32
N LEU A 16 -1.04 -11.64 -53.40
CA LEU A 16 -0.80 -11.76 -51.95
C LEU A 16 -0.59 -13.22 -51.53
N GLY A 17 -1.44 -14.13 -52.05
CA GLY A 17 -1.31 -15.56 -51.81
C GLY A 17 0.04 -16.12 -52.30
N ARG A 18 0.48 -15.73 -53.47
CA ARG A 18 1.77 -16.17 -54.03
C ARG A 18 2.96 -15.70 -53.21
N ILE A 19 2.94 -14.47 -52.69
CA ILE A 19 3.98 -13.94 -51.80
C ILE A 19 3.97 -14.71 -50.49
N VAL A 20 2.81 -14.81 -49.83
CA VAL A 20 2.69 -15.43 -48.50
C VAL A 20 3.07 -16.90 -48.53
N PHE A 21 2.54 -17.67 -49.48
CA PHE A 21 2.83 -19.11 -49.59
C PHE A 21 4.20 -19.41 -50.15
N GLY A 22 4.72 -18.55 -51.07
CA GLY A 22 6.04 -18.72 -51.65
C GLY A 22 7.18 -18.44 -50.66
N HIS A 23 6.98 -17.52 -49.74
CA HIS A 23 8.00 -17.10 -48.77
C HIS A 23 7.59 -17.37 -47.31
N ARG A 24 6.79 -18.40 -47.10
CA ARG A 24 6.21 -18.74 -45.78
C ARG A 24 7.23 -18.81 -44.64
N THR A 25 8.41 -19.38 -44.90
CA THR A 25 9.48 -19.53 -43.90
C THR A 25 10.09 -18.18 -43.56
N VAL A 26 10.28 -17.30 -44.53
CA VAL A 26 10.80 -15.94 -44.32
C VAL A 26 9.80 -15.10 -43.54
N ILE A 27 8.51 -15.20 -43.90
CA ILE A 27 7.44 -14.46 -43.19
C ILE A 27 7.32 -14.95 -41.74
N LEU A 28 7.34 -16.27 -41.51
CA LEU A 28 7.32 -16.84 -40.17
C LEU A 28 8.54 -16.40 -39.32
N ALA A 29 9.74 -16.42 -39.95
CA ALA A 29 10.95 -15.95 -39.25
C ALA A 29 10.87 -14.45 -38.92
N LEU A 30 10.33 -13.63 -39.84
CA LEU A 30 10.12 -12.20 -39.60
C LEU A 30 9.13 -11.95 -38.45
N PHE A 31 7.99 -12.66 -38.45
CA PHE A 31 7.01 -12.56 -37.38
C PHE A 31 7.58 -13.02 -36.04
N ALA A 32 8.34 -14.12 -36.00
CA ALA A 32 9.01 -14.60 -34.81
C ALA A 32 10.03 -13.56 -34.30
N LEU A 33 10.80 -12.95 -35.20
CA LEU A 33 11.74 -11.89 -34.82
C LEU A 33 11.04 -10.66 -34.24
N VAL A 34 9.99 -10.19 -34.92
CA VAL A 34 9.20 -9.03 -34.42
C VAL A 34 8.57 -9.35 -33.07
N THR A 35 8.01 -10.54 -32.91
CA THR A 35 7.42 -10.96 -31.60
C THR A 35 8.48 -11.03 -30.53
N ALA A 36 9.68 -11.54 -30.80
CA ALA A 36 10.77 -11.60 -29.86
C ALA A 36 11.25 -10.19 -29.44
N VAL A 37 11.41 -9.28 -30.43
CA VAL A 37 11.81 -7.89 -30.16
C VAL A 37 10.74 -7.16 -29.38
N MET A 38 9.47 -7.30 -29.73
CA MET A 38 8.37 -6.69 -28.99
C MET A 38 8.23 -7.28 -27.57
N GLY A 39 8.40 -8.60 -27.43
CA GLY A 39 8.42 -9.27 -26.13
C GLY A 39 9.56 -8.76 -25.24
N TYR A 40 10.75 -8.63 -25.80
CA TYR A 40 11.89 -8.05 -25.09
C TYR A 40 11.62 -6.60 -24.67
N ALA A 41 11.12 -5.78 -25.60
CA ALA A 41 10.77 -4.38 -25.31
C ALA A 41 9.66 -4.26 -24.24
N ALA A 42 8.68 -5.16 -24.25
CA ALA A 42 7.63 -5.21 -23.24
C ALA A 42 8.20 -5.57 -21.85
N ILE A 43 9.06 -6.59 -21.77
CA ILE A 43 9.66 -7.01 -20.49
C ILE A 43 10.56 -5.93 -19.90
N THR A 44 11.35 -5.23 -20.74
CA THR A 44 12.31 -4.23 -20.29
C THR A 44 11.73 -2.82 -20.14
N GLY A 45 10.70 -2.50 -20.91
CA GLY A 45 10.11 -1.15 -21.02
C GLY A 45 8.81 -0.95 -20.25
N LEU A 46 8.09 -2.02 -19.90
CA LEU A 46 6.83 -1.89 -19.18
C LEU A 46 7.12 -1.49 -17.72
N ARG A 47 6.75 -0.27 -17.38
CA ARG A 47 6.82 0.23 -15.99
C ARG A 47 5.41 0.56 -15.54
N ILE A 48 5.02 0.02 -14.39
CA ILE A 48 3.77 0.39 -13.74
C ILE A 48 4.01 1.75 -13.05
N ASP A 49 3.40 2.80 -13.58
CA ASP A 49 3.46 4.13 -12.96
C ASP A 49 2.35 4.24 -11.92
N THR A 50 2.71 4.14 -10.66
CA THR A 50 1.81 4.09 -9.52
C THR A 50 1.56 5.46 -8.86
N LYS A 51 1.96 6.57 -9.50
CA LYS A 51 1.81 7.92 -8.93
C LYS A 51 0.35 8.22 -8.60
N PHE A 52 0.07 8.51 -7.33
CA PHE A 52 -1.24 8.93 -6.86
C PHE A 52 -1.83 10.09 -7.66
N THR A 53 -1.01 11.10 -7.97
CA THR A 53 -1.43 12.28 -8.70
C THR A 53 -1.93 12.00 -10.11
N LYS A 54 -1.44 10.95 -10.78
CA LYS A 54 -1.90 10.57 -12.13
C LYS A 54 -3.27 9.90 -12.17
N GLN A 55 -3.73 9.38 -11.04
CA GLN A 55 -5.06 8.78 -10.94
C GLN A 55 -6.16 9.80 -10.63
N LEU A 56 -5.77 11.03 -10.35
CA LEU A 56 -6.70 12.11 -10.06
C LEU A 56 -6.97 12.93 -11.32
N PRO A 57 -8.22 13.43 -11.51
CA PRO A 57 -8.56 14.31 -12.62
C PRO A 57 -7.96 15.70 -12.39
N LEU A 58 -6.66 15.86 -12.67
CA LEU A 58 -5.89 17.09 -12.41
C LEU A 58 -6.45 18.34 -13.10
N GLN A 59 -7.30 18.19 -14.12
CA GLN A 59 -7.96 19.28 -14.84
C GLN A 59 -9.15 19.86 -14.07
N HIS A 60 -9.65 19.15 -13.05
CA HIS A 60 -10.77 19.63 -12.24
C HIS A 60 -10.32 20.76 -11.30
N GLU A 61 -11.12 21.80 -11.16
CA GLU A 61 -10.80 23.01 -10.38
C GLU A 61 -10.36 22.71 -8.93
N TYR A 62 -11.07 21.80 -8.25
CA TYR A 62 -10.70 21.36 -6.90
C TYR A 62 -9.33 20.69 -6.86
N MET A 63 -8.97 19.92 -7.89
CA MET A 63 -7.69 19.24 -7.95
C MET A 63 -6.55 20.20 -8.24
N GLN A 64 -6.77 21.23 -9.04
CA GLN A 64 -5.78 22.30 -9.25
C GLN A 64 -5.50 23.04 -7.95
N THR A 65 -6.54 23.37 -7.18
CA THR A 65 -6.41 23.98 -5.86
C THR A 65 -5.67 23.07 -4.89
N PHE A 66 -6.00 21.77 -4.87
CA PHE A 66 -5.31 20.77 -4.05
C PHE A 66 -3.81 20.71 -4.38
N VAL A 67 -3.45 20.55 -5.65
CA VAL A 67 -2.04 20.45 -6.10
C VAL A 67 -1.28 21.73 -5.76
N LYS A 68 -1.89 22.92 -5.95
CA LYS A 68 -1.29 24.20 -5.60
C LYS A 68 -0.92 24.34 -4.12
N HIS A 69 -1.74 23.75 -3.25
CA HIS A 69 -1.58 23.89 -1.80
C HIS A 69 -1.05 22.62 -1.11
N GLN A 70 -0.83 21.52 -1.86
CA GLN A 70 -0.37 20.23 -1.31
C GLN A 70 0.94 20.38 -0.50
N ALA A 71 1.87 21.21 -0.97
CA ALA A 71 3.14 21.42 -0.28
C ALA A 71 2.96 22.09 1.10
N GLN A 72 1.93 22.93 1.26
CA GLN A 72 1.66 23.67 2.51
C GLN A 72 0.81 22.85 3.50
N PHE A 73 -0.20 22.13 3.02
CA PHE A 73 -1.15 21.41 3.86
C PHE A 73 -0.89 19.90 3.94
N GLY A 74 0.10 19.41 3.22
CA GLY A 74 0.43 17.99 3.11
C GLY A 74 -0.41 17.26 2.07
N GLY A 75 0.14 16.20 1.51
CA GLY A 75 -0.53 15.34 0.54
C GLY A 75 -1.57 14.41 1.18
N ALA A 76 -2.46 13.86 0.35
CA ALA A 76 -3.43 12.84 0.76
C ALA A 76 -2.80 11.44 0.88
N ASN A 77 -1.51 11.31 0.61
CA ASN A 77 -0.80 10.04 0.59
C ASN A 77 -0.44 9.60 2.01
N ARG A 78 -1.42 9.02 2.69
CA ARG A 78 -1.27 8.53 4.07
C ARG A 78 -1.41 7.03 4.13
N VAL A 79 -0.67 6.44 5.07
CA VAL A 79 -0.80 5.05 5.49
C VAL A 79 -1.23 5.05 6.95
N LEU A 80 -2.23 4.25 7.25
CA LEU A 80 -2.73 4.02 8.60
C LEU A 80 -2.49 2.56 8.95
N VAL A 81 -1.80 2.32 10.04
CA VAL A 81 -1.60 0.99 10.62
C VAL A 81 -2.40 0.94 11.91
N ALA A 82 -3.51 0.25 11.89
CA ALA A 82 -4.36 0.06 13.05
C ALA A 82 -4.00 -1.26 13.75
N LEU A 83 -3.74 -1.19 15.04
CA LEU A 83 -3.59 -2.33 15.92
C LEU A 83 -4.84 -2.43 16.78
N ILE A 84 -5.46 -3.61 16.79
CA ILE A 84 -6.65 -3.91 17.57
C ILE A 84 -6.30 -5.03 18.55
N ALA A 85 -6.62 -4.83 19.83
CA ALA A 85 -6.47 -5.85 20.84
C ALA A 85 -7.55 -6.93 20.68
N ARG A 86 -7.16 -8.19 20.63
CA ARG A 86 -8.13 -9.30 20.41
C ARG A 86 -9.11 -9.49 21.57
N ASP A 87 -8.70 -9.11 22.76
CA ASP A 87 -9.53 -9.12 23.97
C ASP A 87 -10.38 -7.84 24.13
N GLY A 88 -10.26 -6.90 23.18
CA GLY A 88 -11.00 -5.63 23.18
C GLY A 88 -10.43 -4.58 24.14
N ASN A 89 -9.28 -4.82 24.76
CA ASN A 89 -8.65 -3.86 25.69
C ASN A 89 -7.20 -3.59 25.27
N MET A 90 -6.91 -2.35 24.85
CA MET A 90 -5.56 -1.95 24.47
C MET A 90 -4.61 -1.72 25.67
N PHE A 91 -5.13 -1.60 26.90
CA PHE A 91 -4.29 -1.29 28.07
C PHE A 91 -3.63 -2.55 28.63
N THR A 92 -2.85 -3.23 27.80
CA THR A 92 -2.02 -4.38 28.17
C THR A 92 -0.56 -4.13 27.80
N PRO A 93 0.40 -4.68 28.56
CA PRO A 93 1.83 -4.55 28.26
C PRO A 93 2.18 -5.02 26.85
N GLU A 94 1.57 -6.13 26.42
CA GLU A 94 1.79 -6.76 25.14
C GLU A 94 1.31 -5.86 23.99
N PHE A 95 0.16 -5.21 24.14
CA PHE A 95 -0.37 -4.28 23.15
C PHE A 95 0.55 -3.06 22.99
N PHE A 96 1.00 -2.47 24.11
CA PHE A 96 1.89 -1.31 24.04
C PHE A 96 3.26 -1.67 23.46
N GLN A 97 3.76 -2.87 23.72
CA GLN A 97 4.97 -3.35 23.07
C GLN A 97 4.77 -3.52 21.55
N ALA A 98 3.66 -4.11 21.13
CA ALA A 98 3.32 -4.24 19.72
C ALA A 98 3.16 -2.87 19.03
N LEU A 99 2.47 -1.91 19.68
CA LEU A 99 2.29 -0.55 19.16
C LEU A 99 3.62 0.18 19.04
N ARG A 100 4.53 0.03 20.01
CA ARG A 100 5.88 0.60 19.93
C ARG A 100 6.64 0.01 18.75
N THR A 101 6.64 -1.31 18.63
CA THR A 101 7.30 -2.00 17.51
C THR A 101 6.73 -1.53 16.17
N ALA A 102 5.40 -1.43 16.04
CA ALA A 102 4.76 -0.93 14.82
C ALA A 102 5.16 0.53 14.53
N THR A 103 5.23 1.37 15.56
CA THR A 103 5.67 2.77 15.41
C THR A 103 7.10 2.85 14.89
N ASP A 104 8.01 2.09 15.50
CA ASP A 104 9.42 2.06 15.12
C ASP A 104 9.60 1.53 13.69
N GLU A 105 8.90 0.43 13.33
CA GLU A 105 8.99 -0.12 11.97
C GLU A 105 8.43 0.84 10.91
N VAL A 106 7.30 1.50 11.17
CA VAL A 106 6.73 2.52 10.27
C VAL A 106 7.72 3.67 10.05
N PHE A 107 8.42 4.08 11.11
CA PHE A 107 9.38 5.17 11.06
C PHE A 107 10.56 4.89 10.13
N PHE A 108 10.94 3.61 9.97
CA PHE A 108 12.05 3.16 9.12
C PHE A 108 11.62 2.67 7.75
N ILE A 109 10.33 2.76 7.38
CA ILE A 109 9.91 2.48 6.01
C ILE A 109 10.40 3.58 5.09
N ARG A 110 10.99 3.19 3.98
CA ARG A 110 11.48 4.10 2.95
C ARG A 110 10.33 4.92 2.36
N GLY A 111 10.52 6.22 2.22
CA GLY A 111 9.49 7.13 1.73
C GLY A 111 8.49 7.61 2.77
N VAL A 112 8.60 7.20 4.03
CA VAL A 112 7.81 7.77 5.12
C VAL A 112 8.41 9.13 5.52
N ASP A 113 7.56 10.15 5.59
CA ASP A 113 7.90 11.43 6.20
C ASP A 113 7.90 11.29 7.73
N ARG A 114 9.10 11.12 8.28
CA ARG A 114 9.31 10.87 9.71
C ARG A 114 8.74 11.97 10.60
N ALA A 115 8.77 13.23 10.14
CA ALA A 115 8.24 14.35 10.92
C ALA A 115 6.72 14.32 11.07
N ARG A 116 6.04 13.60 10.17
CA ARG A 116 4.58 13.47 10.12
C ARG A 116 4.04 12.11 10.56
N VAL A 117 4.91 11.27 11.15
CA VAL A 117 4.44 10.05 11.82
C VAL A 117 3.75 10.43 13.11
N MET A 118 2.53 9.95 13.31
CA MET A 118 1.71 10.17 14.50
C MET A 118 1.33 8.82 15.11
N SER A 119 1.74 8.64 16.35
CA SER A 119 1.43 7.47 17.18
C SER A 119 1.42 7.94 18.63
N LEU A 120 0.90 7.14 19.55
CA LEU A 120 0.98 7.43 20.98
C LEU A 120 2.44 7.59 21.47
N PHE A 121 3.41 6.93 20.80
CA PHE A 121 4.83 6.98 21.14
C PHE A 121 5.58 8.16 20.50
N THR A 122 4.95 8.92 19.59
CA THR A 122 5.65 10.01 18.91
C THR A 122 5.53 11.32 19.70
N PRO A 123 6.61 12.14 19.74
CA PRO A 123 6.65 13.35 20.57
C PRO A 123 5.73 14.48 20.08
N ASN A 124 5.18 14.37 18.88
CA ASN A 124 4.21 15.31 18.33
C ASN A 124 2.78 15.05 18.81
N VAL A 125 2.54 13.93 19.51
CA VAL A 125 1.27 13.61 20.16
C VAL A 125 1.36 13.94 21.65
N ARG A 126 0.78 15.08 22.01
CA ARG A 126 0.89 15.67 23.35
C ARG A 126 -0.47 16.04 23.91
N TYR A 127 -0.57 16.06 25.23
CA TYR A 127 -1.69 16.68 25.93
C TYR A 127 -1.33 18.08 26.42
N THR A 128 -2.33 18.90 26.59
CA THR A 128 -2.23 20.23 27.19
C THR A 128 -3.39 20.36 28.16
N GLU A 129 -3.11 20.74 29.38
CA GLU A 129 -4.08 20.90 30.47
C GLU A 129 -3.90 22.27 31.14
N VAL A 130 -5.00 22.91 31.46
CA VAL A 130 -4.99 24.13 32.23
C VAL A 130 -5.05 23.75 33.72
N VAL A 131 -4.05 24.16 34.49
CA VAL A 131 -3.94 23.95 35.92
C VAL A 131 -4.00 25.30 36.62
N GLU A 132 -4.17 25.30 37.95
CA GLU A 132 -4.31 26.55 38.75
C GLU A 132 -3.14 27.52 38.52
N ASP A 133 -1.92 27.00 38.34
CA ASP A 133 -0.69 27.80 38.19
C ASP A 133 -0.32 28.06 36.72
N GLY A 134 -1.15 27.69 35.72
CA GLY A 134 -0.87 27.92 34.32
C GLY A 134 -1.27 26.80 33.36
N ILE A 135 -0.40 26.52 32.38
CA ILE A 135 -0.63 25.48 31.37
C ILE A 135 0.43 24.37 31.52
N GLN A 136 -0.02 23.16 31.77
CA GLN A 136 0.81 21.98 31.77
C GLN A 136 0.68 21.23 30.42
N ALA A 137 1.79 20.82 29.84
CA ALA A 137 1.82 20.03 28.61
C ALA A 137 2.82 18.88 28.74
N GLY A 138 2.49 17.74 28.15
CA GLY A 138 3.36 16.57 28.18
C GLY A 138 3.09 15.59 27.04
N ASN A 139 3.96 14.62 26.88
CA ASN A 139 3.73 13.53 25.94
C ASN A 139 2.65 12.61 26.47
N VAL A 140 1.84 12.04 25.58
CA VAL A 140 0.81 11.06 25.98
C VAL A 140 1.45 9.86 26.66
N ILE A 141 2.55 9.34 26.11
CA ILE A 141 3.39 8.35 26.79
C ILE A 141 4.60 9.07 27.38
N PRO A 142 4.73 9.14 28.70
CA PRO A 142 5.87 9.75 29.36
C PRO A 142 7.18 9.03 29.05
N ALA A 143 8.31 9.72 29.18
CA ALA A 143 9.64 9.13 28.95
C ALA A 143 9.99 8.01 29.94
N ASP A 144 9.44 8.09 31.15
CA ASP A 144 9.59 7.11 32.24
C ASP A 144 8.52 6.00 32.22
N PHE A 145 7.76 5.90 31.12
CA PHE A 145 6.67 4.93 31.00
C PHE A 145 7.16 3.50 31.17
N GLN A 146 6.53 2.82 32.10
CA GLN A 146 6.63 1.37 32.27
C GLN A 146 5.23 0.76 32.11
N PRO A 147 5.09 -0.39 31.48
CA PRO A 147 3.80 -1.03 31.24
C PRO A 147 3.25 -1.72 32.49
N THR A 148 3.24 -1.00 33.61
CA THR A 148 2.59 -1.41 34.87
C THR A 148 1.14 -0.95 34.87
N PRO A 149 0.26 -1.49 35.77
CA PRO A 149 -1.12 -1.04 35.86
C PRO A 149 -1.24 0.47 36.08
N GLU A 150 -0.37 1.04 36.93
CA GLU A 150 -0.32 2.48 37.23
C GLU A 150 0.15 3.28 35.99
N GLY A 151 1.17 2.78 35.28
CA GLY A 151 1.67 3.39 34.03
C GLY A 151 0.61 3.40 32.94
N LEU A 152 -0.11 2.32 32.78
CA LEU A 152 -1.19 2.20 31.80
C LEU A 152 -2.39 3.10 32.16
N ALA A 153 -2.74 3.20 33.45
CA ALA A 153 -3.79 4.13 33.93
C ALA A 153 -3.41 5.59 33.64
N ARG A 154 -2.16 5.99 33.90
CA ARG A 154 -1.63 7.32 33.60
C ARG A 154 -1.68 7.63 32.08
N VAL A 155 -1.31 6.68 31.23
CA VAL A 155 -1.42 6.85 29.78
C VAL A 155 -2.87 7.00 29.34
N ARG A 156 -3.80 6.25 29.91
CA ARG A 156 -5.24 6.40 29.65
C ARG A 156 -5.73 7.80 29.97
N GLU A 157 -5.35 8.35 31.11
CA GLU A 157 -5.69 9.73 31.48
C GLU A 157 -5.09 10.74 30.49
N ASN A 158 -3.83 10.59 30.12
CA ASN A 158 -3.16 11.45 29.14
C ASN A 158 -3.83 11.38 27.76
N ILE A 159 -4.30 10.20 27.31
CA ILE A 159 -5.07 10.03 26.07
C ILE A 159 -6.35 10.87 26.09
N LEU A 160 -7.08 10.84 27.22
CA LEU A 160 -8.30 11.63 27.40
C LEU A 160 -8.00 13.13 27.39
N LYS A 161 -6.95 13.57 28.12
CA LYS A 161 -6.50 14.97 28.13
C LYS A 161 -6.03 15.46 26.76
N ALA A 162 -5.42 14.59 25.95
CA ALA A 162 -4.95 14.92 24.62
C ALA A 162 -6.09 15.01 23.58
N GLY A 163 -7.29 14.51 23.89
CA GLY A 163 -8.45 14.54 22.98
C GLY A 163 -8.22 13.75 21.68
N ILE A 164 -7.46 12.66 21.74
CA ILE A 164 -7.08 11.84 20.59
C ILE A 164 -7.93 10.58 20.42
N VAL A 165 -8.90 10.37 21.28
CA VAL A 165 -9.93 9.34 21.16
C VAL A 165 -10.76 9.62 19.91
N GLY A 166 -11.02 8.60 19.09
CA GLY A 166 -11.66 8.73 17.78
C GLY A 166 -10.72 9.18 16.64
N ARG A 167 -9.45 9.47 16.94
CA ARG A 167 -8.43 9.84 15.93
C ARG A 167 -7.26 8.88 15.90
N LEU A 168 -6.57 8.69 17.01
CA LEU A 168 -5.43 7.79 17.15
C LEU A 168 -5.75 6.60 18.05
N VAL A 169 -6.79 6.70 18.85
CA VAL A 169 -7.28 5.64 19.74
C VAL A 169 -8.75 5.39 19.42
N ALA A 170 -9.15 4.13 19.41
CA ALA A 170 -10.54 3.73 19.18
C ALA A 170 -11.45 4.26 20.31
N ASN A 171 -12.72 4.56 19.97
CA ASN A 171 -13.68 5.12 20.94
C ASN A 171 -13.94 4.21 22.15
N ASP A 172 -13.83 2.91 21.94
CA ASP A 172 -14.01 1.85 22.93
C ASP A 172 -12.69 1.39 23.58
N PHE A 173 -11.57 2.05 23.24
CA PHE A 173 -10.23 1.65 23.67
C PHE A 173 -9.81 0.23 23.26
N SER A 174 -10.38 -0.29 22.20
CA SER A 174 -10.00 -1.60 21.65
C SER A 174 -8.71 -1.57 20.85
N GLY A 175 -8.23 -0.39 20.46
CA GLY A 175 -7.04 -0.29 19.61
C GLY A 175 -6.50 1.12 19.42
N ALA A 176 -5.36 1.19 18.74
CA ALA A 176 -4.69 2.44 18.40
C ALA A 176 -4.16 2.42 16.97
N ILE A 177 -3.94 3.60 16.40
CA ILE A 177 -3.49 3.80 15.02
C ILE A 177 -2.13 4.46 15.00
N VAL A 178 -1.24 3.94 14.15
CA VAL A 178 -0.04 4.63 13.69
C VAL A 178 -0.35 5.24 12.34
N SER A 179 -0.31 6.56 12.24
CA SER A 179 -0.54 7.30 10.99
C SER A 179 0.79 7.82 10.45
N ALA A 180 1.08 7.55 9.19
CA ALA A 180 2.27 8.04 8.51
C ALA A 180 1.89 8.70 7.18
N THR A 181 2.56 9.80 6.84
CA THR A 181 2.46 10.43 5.53
C THR A 181 3.62 9.93 4.67
N LEU A 182 3.34 9.56 3.43
CA LEU A 182 4.36 9.16 2.47
C LEU A 182 4.79 10.38 1.63
N GLN A 183 6.07 10.41 1.28
CA GLN A 183 6.62 11.36 0.33
C GLN A 183 6.22 10.95 -1.10
N ASP A 184 6.17 11.90 -2.01
CA ASP A 184 5.88 11.63 -3.42
C ASP A 184 7.11 11.11 -4.17
N GLU A 185 8.31 11.42 -3.63
CA GLU A 185 9.61 11.06 -4.19
C GLU A 185 10.45 10.31 -3.15
N ASP A 186 11.26 9.40 -3.63
CA ASP A 186 12.23 8.66 -2.83
C ASP A 186 13.36 9.62 -2.38
N PRO A 187 13.59 9.79 -1.07
CA PRO A 187 14.57 10.76 -0.56
C PRO A 187 16.02 10.45 -0.93
N GLU A 188 16.34 9.22 -1.33
CA GLU A 188 17.70 8.84 -1.70
C GLU A 188 17.96 8.97 -3.20
N THR A 189 16.96 8.73 -4.03
CA THR A 189 17.13 8.69 -5.49
C THR A 189 16.49 9.86 -6.22
N GLY A 190 15.60 10.63 -5.56
CA GLY A 190 14.77 11.67 -6.20
C GLY A 190 13.79 11.12 -7.22
N ALA A 191 13.69 9.80 -7.35
CA ALA A 191 12.73 9.15 -8.25
C ALA A 191 11.34 9.11 -7.60
N PRO A 192 10.27 8.94 -8.38
CA PRO A 192 8.94 8.70 -7.82
C PRO A 192 8.95 7.52 -6.86
N LEU A 193 8.24 7.67 -5.72
CA LEU A 193 8.15 6.62 -4.71
C LEU A 193 7.50 5.36 -5.27
N ASP A 194 8.14 4.23 -5.05
CA ASP A 194 7.62 2.92 -5.41
C ASP A 194 6.63 2.42 -4.35
N TYR A 195 5.35 2.66 -4.58
CA TYR A 195 4.28 2.26 -3.66
C TYR A 195 4.13 0.74 -3.50
N ILE A 196 4.51 -0.05 -4.51
CA ILE A 196 4.49 -1.52 -4.41
C ILE A 196 5.54 -1.98 -3.41
N ARG A 197 6.71 -1.37 -3.44
CA ARG A 197 7.77 -1.65 -2.47
C ARG A 197 7.37 -1.23 -1.07
N VAL A 198 6.78 -0.05 -0.91
CA VAL A 198 6.26 0.43 0.39
C VAL A 198 5.22 -0.54 0.95
N ALA A 199 4.28 -1.03 0.12
CA ALA A 199 3.28 -2.00 0.55
C ALA A 199 3.91 -3.32 1.02
N LYS A 200 4.90 -3.83 0.31
CA LYS A 200 5.65 -5.02 0.71
C LYS A 200 6.43 -4.82 2.01
N ASP A 201 7.08 -3.68 2.16
CA ASP A 201 7.78 -3.33 3.40
C ASP A 201 6.81 -3.26 4.59
N LEU A 202 5.60 -2.70 4.41
CA LEU A 202 4.55 -2.68 5.42
C LEU A 202 4.12 -4.09 5.82
N GLU A 203 3.88 -4.98 4.85
CA GLU A 203 3.50 -6.37 5.13
C GLU A 203 4.61 -7.10 5.89
N HIS A 204 5.83 -7.11 5.36
CA HIS A 204 6.93 -7.89 5.94
C HIS A 204 7.44 -7.33 7.27
N LYS A 205 7.57 -6.00 7.41
CA LYS A 205 8.13 -5.41 8.63
C LYS A 205 7.11 -5.26 9.75
N ILE A 206 5.84 -5.13 9.42
CA ILE A 206 4.80 -4.87 10.42
C ILE A 206 3.93 -6.11 10.61
N ARG A 207 3.21 -6.56 9.57
CA ARG A 207 2.29 -7.69 9.72
C ARG A 207 3.00 -8.98 10.08
N ASP A 208 4.00 -9.39 9.29
CA ASP A 208 4.70 -10.65 9.52
C ASP A 208 5.43 -10.65 10.87
N ARG A 209 5.96 -9.51 11.29
CA ARG A 209 6.67 -9.39 12.56
C ARG A 209 5.74 -9.41 13.77
N LEU A 210 4.57 -8.76 13.69
CA LEU A 210 3.63 -8.67 14.81
C LEU A 210 2.67 -9.85 14.88
N MET A 211 2.35 -10.47 13.75
CA MET A 211 1.40 -11.59 13.69
C MET A 211 2.10 -12.96 13.55
N GLY A 212 3.45 -12.96 13.41
CA GLY A 212 4.23 -14.15 13.05
C GLY A 212 4.09 -14.45 11.56
N SER A 213 5.03 -15.19 10.95
CA SER A 213 5.03 -15.59 9.54
C SER A 213 3.89 -16.55 9.17
N ALA A 214 2.68 -16.28 9.64
CA ALA A 214 1.47 -17.08 9.38
C ALA A 214 0.76 -16.60 8.12
N VAL A 215 1.50 -16.33 7.05
CA VAL A 215 0.95 -16.31 5.69
C VAL A 215 1.09 -17.69 5.10
N GLN A 216 0.38 -18.66 5.65
CA GLN A 216 -0.08 -19.82 4.91
C GLN A 216 -1.45 -20.27 5.46
N VAL A 217 -2.48 -19.83 4.74
CA VAL A 217 -3.76 -20.55 4.57
C VAL A 217 -4.11 -21.53 5.71
N ASN A 218 -4.41 -20.98 6.91
CA ASN A 218 -5.36 -21.60 7.81
C ASN A 218 -5.78 -20.60 8.88
N VAL A 219 -7.09 -20.32 8.92
CA VAL A 219 -7.78 -19.37 9.79
C VAL A 219 -7.85 -19.87 11.25
N GLN A 220 -6.81 -20.54 11.74
CA GLN A 220 -6.80 -21.01 13.13
C GLN A 220 -5.45 -20.73 13.80
N ALA A 221 -5.54 -19.90 14.85
CA ALA A 221 -4.52 -19.62 15.86
C ALA A 221 -3.33 -18.73 15.45
N SER A 222 -3.57 -17.46 15.11
CA SER A 222 -2.58 -16.42 15.41
C SER A 222 -2.46 -16.27 16.91
N THR A 223 -1.31 -16.63 17.48
CA THR A 223 -1.01 -16.47 18.92
C THR A 223 -0.72 -15.00 19.30
N SER A 224 -0.82 -14.06 18.33
CA SER A 224 -0.58 -12.65 18.57
C SER A 224 -1.72 -12.02 19.36
N PRO A 225 -1.43 -11.24 20.42
CA PRO A 225 -2.44 -10.53 21.20
C PRO A 225 -3.11 -9.39 20.42
N VAL A 226 -2.55 -9.02 19.28
CA VAL A 226 -3.04 -7.92 18.44
C VAL A 226 -3.38 -8.40 17.03
N GLU A 227 -4.36 -7.72 16.44
CA GLU A 227 -4.71 -7.81 15.03
C GLU A 227 -4.24 -6.54 14.33
N VAL A 228 -3.63 -6.68 13.13
CA VAL A 228 -3.03 -5.57 12.40
C VAL A 228 -3.78 -5.34 11.10
N HIS A 229 -4.33 -4.14 10.94
CA HIS A 229 -4.98 -3.68 9.72
C HIS A 229 -4.20 -2.50 9.13
N MET A 230 -3.93 -2.56 7.83
CA MET A 230 -3.22 -1.51 7.12
C MET A 230 -4.10 -0.94 6.02
N ILE A 231 -4.21 0.40 6.00
CA ILE A 231 -5.05 1.14 5.07
C ILE A 231 -4.22 2.27 4.47
N GLY A 232 -4.41 2.53 3.20
CA GLY A 232 -3.74 3.63 2.52
C GLY A 232 -3.57 3.36 1.04
N PHE A 233 -3.33 4.43 0.27
CA PHE A 233 -3.18 4.33 -1.17
C PHE A 233 -2.05 3.36 -1.57
N ALA A 234 -0.89 3.47 -0.94
CA ALA A 234 0.24 2.58 -1.20
C ALA A 234 -0.10 1.11 -0.98
N LYS A 235 -0.87 0.80 0.08
CA LYS A 235 -1.32 -0.57 0.38
C LYS A 235 -2.27 -1.09 -0.70
N ILE A 236 -3.25 -0.28 -1.11
CA ILE A 236 -4.21 -0.65 -2.17
C ILE A 236 -3.47 -0.93 -3.49
N VAL A 237 -2.54 -0.06 -3.88
CA VAL A 237 -1.74 -0.24 -5.10
C VAL A 237 -0.90 -1.52 -5.04
N GLY A 238 -0.28 -1.79 -3.89
CA GLY A 238 0.49 -3.01 -3.66
C GLY A 238 -0.36 -4.27 -3.80
N ASP A 239 -1.52 -4.31 -3.17
CA ASP A 239 -2.45 -5.44 -3.21
C ASP A 239 -3.01 -5.70 -4.62
N ILE A 240 -3.34 -4.64 -5.36
CA ILE A 240 -3.77 -4.76 -6.77
C ILE A 240 -2.62 -5.30 -7.63
N ALA A 241 -1.40 -4.83 -7.44
CA ALA A 241 -0.24 -5.28 -8.20
C ALA A 241 0.06 -6.76 -7.92
N GLU A 242 0.03 -7.17 -6.66
CA GLU A 242 0.26 -8.56 -6.25
C GLU A 242 -0.87 -9.49 -6.74
N GLY A 243 -2.12 -9.06 -6.60
CA GLY A 243 -3.28 -9.77 -7.10
C GLY A 243 -3.23 -9.96 -8.61
N SER A 244 -2.83 -8.94 -9.37
CA SER A 244 -2.68 -9.02 -10.84
C SER A 244 -1.59 -10.01 -11.25
N LEU A 245 -0.46 -10.02 -10.55
CA LEU A 245 0.63 -10.98 -10.79
C LEU A 245 0.19 -12.40 -10.45
N SER A 246 -0.52 -12.61 -9.36
CA SER A 246 -1.01 -13.94 -8.96
C SER A 246 -2.00 -14.51 -9.99
N VAL A 247 -2.92 -13.68 -10.50
CA VAL A 247 -3.87 -14.07 -11.56
C VAL A 247 -3.13 -14.38 -12.88
N ALA A 248 -2.12 -13.58 -13.25
CA ALA A 248 -1.33 -13.81 -14.45
C ALA A 248 -0.52 -15.12 -14.38
N MET A 249 -0.02 -15.49 -13.19
CA MET A 249 0.71 -16.75 -12.98
C MET A 249 -0.22 -17.97 -12.80
N CYS A 250 -1.45 -17.75 -12.32
CA CYS A 250 -2.49 -18.77 -12.20
C CYS A 250 -3.33 -18.96 -13.47
N ALA A 251 -2.87 -18.48 -14.65
CA ALA A 251 -3.52 -18.76 -15.92
C ALA A 251 -3.77 -20.28 -16.07
N PRO A 252 -5.00 -20.73 -16.35
CA PRO A 252 -5.47 -22.07 -16.06
C PRO A 252 -4.67 -23.11 -16.86
N ARG A 253 -4.06 -24.07 -16.17
CA ARG A 253 -3.82 -25.39 -16.76
C ARG A 253 -5.19 -25.90 -17.19
N ARG A 254 -5.48 -25.80 -18.51
CA ARG A 254 -6.66 -26.44 -19.10
C ARG A 254 -6.60 -27.91 -18.71
N THR A 255 -7.44 -28.30 -17.77
CA THR A 255 -7.77 -29.70 -17.57
C THR A 255 -8.40 -30.19 -18.87
N PRO A 256 -7.88 -31.25 -19.54
CA PRO A 256 -8.53 -31.79 -20.72
C PRO A 256 -9.90 -32.32 -20.32
N MET A 257 -10.96 -31.84 -20.98
CA MET A 257 -12.31 -32.39 -20.82
C MET A 257 -12.29 -33.89 -21.08
N PRO A 258 -12.94 -34.70 -20.25
CA PRO A 258 -13.12 -36.10 -20.57
C PRO A 258 -13.99 -36.19 -21.82
N LYS A 259 -13.49 -36.86 -22.84
CA LYS A 259 -14.26 -37.24 -24.04
C LYS A 259 -15.40 -38.14 -23.59
N ARG A 260 -16.64 -37.71 -23.84
CA ARG A 260 -17.80 -38.60 -23.89
C ARG A 260 -17.82 -39.36 -25.20
#